data_d30b1dcd447cd6e19d24aec3124de77e
#
_entry.id   d30b1dcd447cd6e19d24aec3124de77e
#
_cell.length_a   1.000
_cell.length_b   1.000
_cell.length_c   1.000
_cell.angle_alpha   90.00
_cell.angle_beta   90.00
_cell.angle_gamma   90.00
#
_symmetry.space_group_name_H-M   'P 1'
#
loop_
_entity.id
_entity.type
_entity.pdbx_description
1 polymer ?
#
loop_
_entity_poly.entity_id
_entity_poly.type
_entity_poly.pdbx_seq_one_letter_code
_entity_poly.pdbx_strand_id
1 'polypeptide(L)'
;MEGRKESEMSRKHPLATGVLTLVLLGAMLALVSASSGSTAKPQAAAQKPSAIISTGKGFGEVYAAKASTLKHTLFKATLIPKAKMSRNIALAGLGRADRKVNEALALKCWKNNGCTTGTKGKLTVAYIEQFGENVYRQMSKMEFILQALTYKEVGRIVYSSAHLDFNKAFADWKAAIAQGVDVIVTYPDFGDAMIPVMKEATDAGIPVATYAWGYVSDPGKNYLTVVGEDTCVTGKTYAYVMNNQVKSGKIAFLGGFAGNPLSEGWQKCEAPALRSSIDVVAKEPTNWDPSKVQQVVAGILAKNPDIKGWSYEYGLGMAQGGYAAYKAAGKPFNTVLTLRTDDVGMGCLFNQLNRPKLEMYYTSSFNSHIRVALTAGMMKLKGAKIPPKIVFPIELQNQRVRDSCVKGYPQEASATSLISLSLLKKMYPS
;
A
#
# COMPACT_ATOMS: atom_id res chain seq x y z
N MET A 1 -11.32 27.78 58.51
CA MET A 1 -12.61 27.21 58.92
C MET A 1 -12.80 26.01 58.03
N GLU A 2 -12.47 24.91 58.57
CA GLU A 2 -13.28 23.71 58.88
C GLU A 2 -13.67 22.97 57.61
N GLY A 3 -13.38 21.70 57.39
CA GLY A 3 -12.85 20.68 58.28
C GLY A 3 -13.46 19.32 57.89
N ARG A 4 -12.61 18.30 57.72
CA ARG A 4 -12.89 16.88 58.01
C ARG A 4 -13.94 16.16 57.14
N LYS A 5 -13.83 14.87 56.81
CA LYS A 5 -13.09 13.70 57.38
C LYS A 5 -13.07 12.54 56.40
N GLU A 6 -12.03 11.74 56.53
CA GLU A 6 -11.83 10.39 56.06
C GLU A 6 -12.89 9.41 56.59
N SER A 7 -13.14 8.31 55.89
CA SER A 7 -13.42 7.04 56.50
C SER A 7 -12.97 5.86 55.63
N GLU A 8 -11.89 5.21 56.06
CA GLU A 8 -11.55 3.83 55.77
C GLU A 8 -12.64 2.88 56.22
N MET A 9 -12.86 1.80 55.45
CA MET A 9 -13.31 0.56 56.06
C MET A 9 -12.77 -0.66 55.33
N SER A 10 -11.83 -1.30 56.01
CA SER A 10 -11.26 -2.63 55.84
C SER A 10 -12.30 -3.73 56.09
N ARG A 11 -12.28 -4.82 55.32
CA ARG A 11 -12.65 -6.20 55.78
C ARG A 11 -12.09 -7.25 54.84
N LYS A 12 -11.00 -7.88 55.23
CA LYS A 12 -10.72 -9.24 55.76
C LYS A 12 -11.31 -10.42 54.98
N HIS A 13 -10.35 -11.29 54.57
CA HIS A 13 -10.54 -12.67 54.09
C HIS A 13 -11.20 -13.59 55.10
N PRO A 14 -11.68 -14.79 54.67
CA PRO A 14 -10.99 -15.99 55.19
C PRO A 14 -10.61 -17.03 54.14
N LEU A 15 -9.53 -17.73 54.49
CA LEU A 15 -9.02 -18.99 53.97
C LEU A 15 -10.00 -20.15 54.23
N ALA A 16 -10.08 -21.10 53.33
CA ALA A 16 -10.54 -22.46 53.65
C ALA A 16 -9.65 -23.47 52.93
N THR A 17 -9.07 -24.28 53.74
CA THR A 17 -8.20 -25.44 53.54
C THR A 17 -8.99 -26.71 53.20
N GLY A 18 -8.34 -27.62 52.49
CA GLY A 18 -8.66 -29.07 52.50
C GLY A 18 -8.91 -29.61 51.08
N VAL A 19 -8.46 -30.76 50.64
CA VAL A 19 -7.89 -31.96 51.16
C VAL A 19 -7.17 -32.70 50.03
N LEU A 20 -6.07 -33.27 50.40
CA LEU A 20 -5.21 -34.19 49.60
C LEU A 20 -5.94 -35.51 49.35
N THR A 21 -5.94 -36.05 48.13
CA THR A 21 -6.14 -37.46 47.91
C THR A 21 -5.13 -38.00 46.90
N LEU A 22 -4.18 -38.75 47.41
CA LEU A 22 -3.25 -39.61 46.71
C LEU A 22 -4.01 -40.84 46.20
N VAL A 23 -3.85 -41.19 44.92
CA VAL A 23 -4.00 -42.56 44.45
C VAL A 23 -2.80 -42.92 43.55
N LEU A 24 -1.97 -43.80 44.11
CA LEU A 24 -0.94 -44.59 43.42
C LEU A 24 -1.58 -45.76 42.70
N LEU A 25 -1.10 -46.13 41.54
CA LEU A 25 -0.86 -47.42 40.85
C LEU A 25 -0.99 -47.20 39.34
N GLY A 26 -0.06 -47.57 38.55
CA GLY A 26 0.63 -48.73 38.16
C GLY A 26 1.54 -48.47 36.99
N ALA A 27 2.75 -48.93 37.09
CA ALA A 27 3.76 -48.92 36.07
C ALA A 27 3.42 -49.92 34.95
N MET A 28 3.45 -49.46 33.68
CA MET A 28 3.78 -50.30 32.54
C MET A 28 4.79 -49.53 31.65
N LEU A 29 6.02 -50.03 31.70
CA LEU A 29 7.06 -49.68 30.73
C LEU A 29 6.64 -50.22 29.37
N ALA A 30 6.34 -49.33 28.44
CA ALA A 30 6.43 -49.61 27.02
C ALA A 30 7.57 -48.75 26.48
N LEU A 31 8.70 -49.36 26.21
CA LEU A 31 9.79 -48.79 25.43
C LEU A 31 9.28 -48.55 24.00
N VAL A 32 8.84 -47.36 23.71
CA VAL A 32 8.68 -46.88 22.34
C VAL A 32 9.93 -46.10 22.02
N SER A 33 10.74 -46.65 21.16
CA SER A 33 11.88 -45.99 20.54
C SER A 33 11.35 -44.74 19.82
N ALA A 34 11.49 -43.59 20.43
CA ALA A 34 11.25 -42.30 19.75
C ALA A 34 12.40 -42.10 18.76
N SER A 35 12.21 -42.51 17.51
CA SER A 35 12.95 -41.95 16.41
C SER A 35 12.60 -40.45 16.38
N SER A 36 13.56 -39.64 16.79
CA SER A 36 13.55 -38.19 16.60
C SER A 36 13.58 -37.88 15.10
N GLY A 37 12.42 -38.03 14.45
CA GLY A 37 12.17 -37.47 13.14
C GLY A 37 12.15 -35.97 13.30
N SER A 38 13.28 -35.32 13.12
CA SER A 38 13.37 -33.91 12.81
C SER A 38 12.53 -33.68 11.56
N THR A 39 11.28 -33.29 11.73
CA THR A 39 10.50 -32.71 10.65
C THR A 39 11.14 -31.37 10.34
N ALA A 40 12.20 -31.39 9.54
CA ALA A 40 12.67 -30.22 8.83
C ALA A 40 11.43 -29.66 8.12
N LYS A 41 10.99 -28.44 8.53
CA LYS A 41 9.99 -27.70 7.78
C LYS A 41 10.41 -27.75 6.32
N PRO A 42 9.52 -28.08 5.38
CA PRO A 42 9.88 -28.05 3.98
C PRO A 42 10.46 -26.68 3.69
N GLN A 43 11.72 -26.65 3.32
CA GLN A 43 12.39 -25.44 2.90
C GLN A 43 11.61 -24.96 1.68
N ALA A 44 10.79 -23.93 1.88
CA ALA A 44 10.02 -23.36 0.79
C ALA A 44 11.03 -22.97 -0.29
N ALA A 45 11.12 -23.77 -1.34
CA ALA A 45 11.92 -23.43 -2.50
C ALA A 45 11.49 -22.00 -2.87
N ALA A 46 12.48 -21.08 -2.96
CA ALA A 46 12.21 -19.70 -3.31
C ALA A 46 11.52 -19.71 -4.68
N GLN A 47 10.18 -19.71 -4.66
CA GLN A 47 9.39 -19.70 -5.88
C GLN A 47 9.70 -18.37 -6.55
N LYS A 48 10.30 -18.45 -7.73
CA LYS A 48 10.44 -17.29 -8.60
C LYS A 48 9.06 -16.66 -8.74
N PRO A 49 8.88 -15.37 -8.40
CA PRO A 49 7.59 -14.74 -8.54
C PRO A 49 7.09 -14.96 -9.97
N SER A 50 5.84 -15.34 -10.11
CA SER A 50 5.25 -15.77 -11.38
C SER A 50 5.15 -14.67 -12.44
N ALA A 51 5.59 -13.44 -12.11
CA ALA A 51 5.78 -12.35 -13.06
C ALA A 51 6.76 -11.31 -12.54
N ILE A 52 7.97 -11.47 -12.94
CA ILE A 52 8.95 -10.38 -12.93
C ILE A 52 9.00 -9.86 -14.35
N ILE A 53 8.61 -8.61 -14.54
CA ILE A 53 8.81 -7.94 -15.83
C ILE A 53 9.99 -7.01 -15.68
N SER A 54 11.00 -7.29 -16.46
CA SER A 54 11.95 -6.26 -16.81
C SER A 54 11.41 -5.53 -18.03
N THR A 55 10.84 -4.36 -17.85
CA THR A 55 10.64 -3.47 -19.00
C THR A 55 11.99 -2.96 -19.42
N GLY A 56 12.38 -3.10 -20.66
CA GLY A 56 13.65 -2.58 -21.18
C GLY A 56 13.76 -1.05 -21.17
N LYS A 57 12.78 -0.34 -20.58
CA LYS A 57 12.64 1.12 -20.59
C LYS A 57 12.59 1.66 -19.17
N GLY A 58 13.27 2.77 -18.93
CA GLY A 58 13.31 3.40 -17.64
C GLY A 58 12.02 4.11 -17.26
N PHE A 59 11.83 4.38 -15.96
CA PHE A 59 10.65 5.09 -15.44
C PHE A 59 10.47 6.48 -16.03
N GLY A 60 11.54 7.19 -16.38
CA GLY A 60 11.46 8.48 -17.06
C GLY A 60 10.68 8.43 -18.37
N GLU A 61 10.69 7.29 -19.04
CA GLU A 61 9.87 7.08 -20.26
C GLU A 61 8.41 6.78 -19.94
N VAL A 62 8.10 6.22 -18.76
CA VAL A 62 6.73 5.99 -18.30
C VAL A 62 6.03 7.31 -18.02
N TYR A 63 6.70 8.32 -17.48
CA TYR A 63 6.15 9.67 -17.30
C TYR A 63 5.72 10.35 -18.59
N ALA A 64 6.48 10.15 -19.64
CA ALA A 64 6.11 10.65 -20.98
C ALA A 64 5.15 9.69 -21.68
N ALA A 65 4.90 8.51 -21.09
CA ALA A 65 4.12 7.47 -21.71
C ALA A 65 2.63 7.81 -21.69
N LYS A 66 2.03 7.67 -22.85
CA LYS A 66 0.56 7.60 -22.95
C LYS A 66 0.08 6.35 -22.20
N ALA A 67 -1.17 6.35 -21.75
CA ALA A 67 -1.79 5.18 -21.14
C ALA A 67 -1.69 3.91 -22.02
N SER A 68 -1.56 4.05 -23.33
CA SER A 68 -1.25 2.96 -24.28
C SER A 68 0.06 2.26 -23.98
N THR A 69 1.11 2.99 -23.60
CA THR A 69 2.42 2.43 -23.25
C THR A 69 2.34 1.70 -21.91
N LEU A 70 1.67 2.30 -20.92
CA LEU A 70 1.45 1.65 -19.62
C LEU A 70 0.67 0.34 -19.77
N LYS A 71 -0.40 0.32 -20.58
CA LYS A 71 -1.14 -0.90 -20.93
C LYS A 71 -0.22 -1.97 -21.51
N HIS A 72 0.63 -1.58 -22.44
CA HIS A 72 1.53 -2.49 -23.12
C HIS A 72 2.56 -3.09 -22.17
N THR A 73 3.07 -2.28 -21.27
CA THR A 73 4.06 -2.68 -20.28
C THR A 73 3.46 -3.58 -19.20
N LEU A 74 2.41 -3.14 -18.53
CA LEU A 74 1.81 -3.85 -17.41
C LEU A 74 1.13 -5.17 -17.80
N PHE A 75 0.55 -5.25 -19.00
CA PHE A 75 -0.25 -6.42 -19.40
C PHE A 75 0.45 -7.34 -20.42
N LYS A 76 1.65 -7.05 -20.85
CA LYS A 76 2.48 -8.02 -21.57
C LYS A 76 2.94 -9.16 -20.69
N ALA A 77 3.16 -8.88 -19.44
CA ALA A 77 3.55 -9.89 -18.50
C ALA A 77 2.33 -10.35 -17.71
N THR A 78 1.90 -11.43 -18.06
CA THR A 78 0.71 -12.12 -17.63
C THR A 78 0.77 -12.65 -16.22
N LEU A 79 0.38 -11.84 -15.23
CA LEU A 79 -0.17 -12.37 -13.99
C LEU A 79 -1.70 -12.58 -14.05
N ILE A 80 -2.35 -12.10 -15.11
CA ILE A 80 -3.81 -12.20 -15.27
C ILE A 80 -4.18 -12.92 -16.57
N PRO A 81 -3.68 -14.14 -16.86
CA PRO A 81 -4.08 -14.85 -18.07
C PRO A 81 -5.53 -15.28 -18.04
N LYS A 82 -6.11 -15.45 -16.85
CA LYS A 82 -7.45 -16.03 -16.66
C LYS A 82 -8.57 -15.03 -16.44
N ALA A 83 -8.27 -13.76 -16.15
CA ALA A 83 -9.29 -12.76 -15.83
C ALA A 83 -9.44 -11.72 -16.95
N LYS A 84 -9.92 -12.16 -18.12
CA LYS A 84 -10.21 -11.25 -19.26
C LYS A 84 -11.01 -10.01 -18.84
N MET A 85 -11.99 -10.17 -17.94
CA MET A 85 -12.81 -9.05 -17.49
C MET A 85 -12.01 -8.04 -16.67
N SER A 86 -11.19 -8.47 -15.70
CA SER A 86 -10.34 -7.59 -14.93
C SER A 86 -9.38 -6.81 -15.83
N ARG A 87 -8.75 -7.50 -16.79
CA ARG A 87 -7.87 -6.87 -17.78
C ARG A 87 -8.61 -5.85 -18.64
N ASN A 88 -9.83 -6.18 -19.10
CA ASN A 88 -10.62 -5.28 -19.94
C ASN A 88 -11.02 -4.01 -19.17
N ILE A 89 -11.40 -4.13 -17.90
CA ILE A 89 -11.73 -2.97 -17.05
C ILE A 89 -10.47 -2.11 -16.81
N ALA A 90 -9.34 -2.74 -16.51
CA ALA A 90 -8.08 -2.03 -16.34
C ALA A 90 -7.68 -1.29 -17.62
N LEU A 91 -7.75 -1.94 -18.80
CA LEU A 91 -7.47 -1.31 -20.08
C LEU A 91 -8.44 -0.17 -20.40
N ALA A 92 -9.73 -0.33 -20.08
CA ALA A 92 -10.72 0.73 -20.26
C ALA A 92 -10.42 1.94 -19.37
N GLY A 93 -10.06 1.71 -18.10
CA GLY A 93 -9.68 2.78 -17.16
C GLY A 93 -8.44 3.53 -17.61
N LEU A 94 -7.34 2.82 -17.85
CA LEU A 94 -6.08 3.42 -18.28
C LEU A 94 -6.18 4.07 -19.66
N GLY A 95 -7.02 3.52 -20.56
CA GLY A 95 -7.22 4.08 -21.90
C GLY A 95 -7.91 5.44 -21.91
N ARG A 96 -8.61 5.79 -20.85
CA ARG A 96 -9.20 7.11 -20.73
C ARG A 96 -8.18 8.19 -20.40
N ALA A 97 -7.02 7.85 -19.86
CA ALA A 97 -5.96 8.81 -19.58
C ALA A 97 -5.43 9.49 -20.87
N ASP A 98 -5.62 8.88 -22.03
CA ASP A 98 -5.25 9.49 -23.33
C ASP A 98 -6.30 10.53 -23.82
N ARG A 99 -7.42 10.67 -23.15
CA ARG A 99 -8.45 11.65 -23.53
C ARG A 99 -8.04 13.05 -23.08
N LYS A 100 -8.27 14.02 -23.96
CA LYS A 100 -8.09 15.43 -23.59
C LYS A 100 -9.12 15.83 -22.55
N VAL A 101 -8.66 16.44 -21.46
CA VAL A 101 -9.46 17.03 -20.40
C VAL A 101 -9.05 18.49 -20.19
N ASN A 102 -9.93 19.28 -19.61
CA ASN A 102 -9.61 20.66 -19.23
C ASN A 102 -8.72 20.65 -17.97
N GLU A 103 -7.39 20.78 -18.13
CA GLU A 103 -6.44 20.79 -17.01
C GLU A 103 -6.66 21.94 -16.03
N ALA A 104 -7.13 23.12 -16.51
CA ALA A 104 -7.43 24.24 -15.62
C ALA A 104 -8.62 23.91 -14.70
N LEU A 105 -9.65 23.26 -15.24
CA LEU A 105 -10.76 22.76 -14.44
C LEU A 105 -10.31 21.65 -13.47
N ALA A 106 -9.47 20.71 -13.93
CA ALA A 106 -8.92 19.67 -13.06
C ALA A 106 -8.16 20.27 -11.88
N LEU A 107 -7.31 21.27 -12.12
CA LEU A 107 -6.57 21.97 -11.07
C LEU A 107 -7.51 22.73 -10.10
N LYS A 108 -8.55 23.37 -10.63
CA LYS A 108 -9.59 24.01 -9.80
C LYS A 108 -10.29 22.98 -8.90
N CYS A 109 -10.71 21.84 -9.46
CA CYS A 109 -11.35 20.77 -8.71
C CYS A 109 -10.42 20.21 -7.62
N TRP A 110 -9.13 20.06 -7.94
CA TRP A 110 -8.13 19.56 -7.01
C TRP A 110 -7.91 20.51 -5.82
N LYS A 111 -7.79 21.82 -6.08
CA LYS A 111 -7.64 22.86 -5.04
C LYS A 111 -8.87 23.00 -4.15
N ASN A 112 -10.06 22.84 -4.69
CA ASN A 112 -11.33 23.07 -3.99
C ASN A 112 -11.97 21.80 -3.42
N ASN A 113 -11.25 20.67 -3.38
CA ASN A 113 -11.78 19.39 -2.90
C ASN A 113 -13.06 18.95 -3.61
N GLY A 114 -13.12 19.18 -4.91
CA GLY A 114 -14.28 18.85 -5.74
C GLY A 114 -14.76 20.04 -6.59
N CYS A 115 -15.70 19.76 -7.46
CA CYS A 115 -16.26 20.77 -8.36
C CYS A 115 -17.48 20.24 -9.13
N THR A 116 -18.19 21.16 -9.79
CA THR A 116 -19.04 20.86 -10.93
C THR A 116 -18.18 20.79 -12.20
N THR A 117 -18.43 19.79 -13.04
CA THR A 117 -17.60 19.54 -14.24
C THR A 117 -17.96 20.44 -15.42
N GLY A 118 -19.08 21.15 -15.34
CA GLY A 118 -19.61 21.94 -16.45
C GLY A 118 -20.27 21.08 -17.55
N THR A 119 -20.34 19.77 -17.39
CA THR A 119 -21.12 18.89 -18.29
C THR A 119 -22.61 18.95 -17.93
N LYS A 120 -23.47 18.45 -18.85
CA LYS A 120 -24.89 18.19 -18.55
C LYS A 120 -25.10 16.86 -17.81
N GLY A 121 -24.04 16.20 -17.37
CA GLY A 121 -24.09 14.96 -16.63
C GLY A 121 -24.77 15.13 -15.28
N LYS A 122 -25.46 14.09 -14.81
CA LYS A 122 -26.18 14.08 -13.54
C LYS A 122 -25.47 13.32 -12.45
N LEU A 123 -24.45 12.51 -12.80
CA LEU A 123 -23.77 11.67 -11.85
C LEU A 123 -22.81 12.45 -10.96
N THR A 124 -22.82 12.13 -9.68
CA THR A 124 -21.85 12.61 -8.68
C THR A 124 -20.91 11.47 -8.32
N VAL A 125 -19.61 11.68 -8.48
CA VAL A 125 -18.59 10.69 -8.08
C VAL A 125 -17.77 11.22 -6.90
N ALA A 126 -17.52 10.36 -5.92
CA ALA A 126 -16.81 10.73 -4.70
C ALA A 126 -15.50 9.95 -4.55
N TYR A 127 -14.45 10.65 -4.10
CA TYR A 127 -13.26 10.04 -3.55
C TYR A 127 -13.17 10.38 -2.06
N ILE A 128 -13.26 9.33 -1.22
CA ILE A 128 -13.18 9.45 0.23
C ILE A 128 -11.83 8.94 0.67
N GLU A 129 -10.99 9.86 1.12
CA GLU A 129 -9.63 9.62 1.58
C GLU A 129 -9.60 9.54 3.11
N GLN A 130 -8.80 8.62 3.68
CA GLN A 130 -8.76 8.39 5.13
C GLN A 130 -7.46 8.84 5.78
N PHE A 131 -6.31 8.69 5.10
CA PHE A 131 -4.99 9.02 5.68
C PHE A 131 -4.74 10.52 5.79
N GLY A 132 -4.90 11.23 4.71
CA GLY A 132 -4.55 12.65 4.61
C GLY A 132 -3.98 13.02 3.25
N GLU A 133 -3.22 14.10 3.19
CA GLU A 133 -2.82 14.69 1.92
C GLU A 133 -1.29 14.68 1.71
N ASN A 134 -0.63 13.53 1.90
CA ASN A 134 0.73 13.39 1.39
C ASN A 134 0.72 13.41 -0.15
N VAL A 135 1.89 13.60 -0.76
CA VAL A 135 1.99 13.77 -2.23
C VAL A 135 1.39 12.60 -3.00
N TYR A 136 1.58 11.34 -2.53
CA TYR A 136 0.96 10.18 -3.14
C TYR A 136 -0.58 10.29 -3.19
N ARG A 137 -1.20 10.73 -2.08
CA ARG A 137 -2.65 10.91 -1.99
C ARG A 137 -3.13 12.10 -2.81
N GLN A 138 -2.38 13.19 -2.83
CA GLN A 138 -2.67 14.36 -3.66
C GLN A 138 -2.60 14.02 -5.16
N MET A 139 -1.62 13.19 -5.58
CA MET A 139 -1.56 12.68 -6.94
C MET A 139 -2.73 11.75 -7.25
N SER A 140 -3.07 10.84 -6.35
CA SER A 140 -4.25 9.98 -6.51
C SER A 140 -5.54 10.80 -6.65
N LYS A 141 -5.69 11.87 -5.89
CA LYS A 141 -6.81 12.83 -6.02
C LYS A 141 -6.86 13.45 -7.43
N MET A 142 -5.72 13.87 -7.96
CA MET A 142 -5.67 14.42 -9.33
C MET A 142 -5.97 13.34 -10.37
N GLU A 143 -5.43 12.12 -10.22
CA GLU A 143 -5.74 11.00 -11.11
C GLU A 143 -7.24 10.66 -11.13
N PHE A 144 -7.89 10.71 -9.96
CA PHE A 144 -9.34 10.52 -9.84
C PHE A 144 -10.11 11.63 -10.58
N ILE A 145 -9.73 12.88 -10.36
CA ILE A 145 -10.37 14.05 -10.99
C ILE A 145 -10.23 13.98 -12.51
N LEU A 146 -9.01 13.74 -13.00
CA LEU A 146 -8.75 13.61 -14.44
C LEU A 146 -9.58 12.49 -15.06
N GLN A 147 -9.69 11.35 -14.37
CA GLN A 147 -10.53 10.25 -14.84
C GLN A 147 -12.00 10.63 -14.88
N ALA A 148 -12.51 11.25 -13.82
CA ALA A 148 -13.90 11.69 -13.72
C ALA A 148 -14.27 12.66 -14.85
N LEU A 149 -13.39 13.61 -15.17
CA LEU A 149 -13.58 14.58 -16.24
C LEU A 149 -13.62 13.95 -17.66
N THR A 150 -13.24 12.68 -17.82
CA THR A 150 -13.38 11.96 -19.08
C THR A 150 -14.79 11.43 -19.32
N TYR A 151 -15.68 11.46 -18.33
CA TYR A 151 -17.04 10.95 -18.41
C TYR A 151 -18.04 12.09 -18.58
N LYS A 152 -18.76 12.11 -19.69
CA LYS A 152 -19.79 13.13 -19.96
C LYS A 152 -20.97 13.05 -18.97
N GLU A 153 -21.20 11.87 -18.41
CA GLU A 153 -22.24 11.58 -17.45
C GLU A 153 -21.97 12.17 -16.05
N VAL A 154 -20.71 12.46 -15.73
CA VAL A 154 -20.31 13.04 -14.45
C VAL A 154 -20.51 14.53 -14.48
N GLY A 155 -21.41 15.05 -13.64
CA GLY A 155 -21.67 16.48 -13.45
C GLY A 155 -21.00 17.07 -12.21
N ARG A 156 -20.69 16.23 -11.20
CA ARG A 156 -20.08 16.66 -9.94
C ARG A 156 -19.01 15.69 -9.46
N ILE A 157 -17.93 16.25 -8.92
CA ILE A 157 -16.84 15.54 -8.26
C ILE A 157 -16.80 16.00 -6.81
N VAL A 158 -16.72 15.05 -5.88
CA VAL A 158 -16.62 15.27 -4.43
C VAL A 158 -15.34 14.62 -3.93
N TYR A 159 -14.65 15.29 -3.02
CA TYR A 159 -13.50 14.77 -2.31
C TYR A 159 -13.60 15.12 -0.83
N SER A 160 -13.27 14.17 0.03
CA SER A 160 -13.08 14.41 1.46
C SER A 160 -11.81 13.70 1.95
N SER A 161 -11.21 14.23 3.02
CA SER A 161 -10.05 13.65 3.67
C SER A 161 -10.24 13.67 5.18
N ALA A 162 -10.02 12.53 5.82
CA ALA A 162 -10.23 12.36 7.24
C ALA A 162 -8.98 12.63 8.09
N HIS A 163 -7.79 12.68 7.49
CA HIS A 163 -6.53 12.93 8.21
C HIS A 163 -6.30 11.98 9.40
N LEU A 164 -6.57 10.67 9.20
CA LEU A 164 -6.51 9.60 10.19
C LEU A 164 -7.48 9.78 11.39
N ASP A 165 -8.47 10.67 11.29
CA ASP A 165 -9.58 10.71 12.23
C ASP A 165 -10.66 9.71 11.80
N PHE A 166 -10.83 8.64 12.57
CA PHE A 166 -11.80 7.58 12.29
C PHE A 166 -13.24 8.10 12.29
N ASN A 167 -13.59 8.97 13.24
CA ASN A 167 -14.95 9.50 13.34
C ASN A 167 -15.28 10.40 12.15
N LYS A 168 -14.30 11.22 11.74
CA LYS A 168 -14.43 12.03 10.54
C LYS A 168 -14.55 11.17 9.28
N ALA A 169 -13.71 10.12 9.15
CA ALA A 169 -13.81 9.19 8.03
C ALA A 169 -15.21 8.60 7.93
N PHE A 170 -15.75 8.13 9.06
CA PHE A 170 -17.10 7.56 9.11
C PHE A 170 -18.18 8.59 8.76
N ALA A 171 -18.05 9.83 9.27
CA ALA A 171 -18.96 10.94 8.96
C ALA A 171 -18.90 11.33 7.47
N ASP A 172 -17.72 11.36 6.86
CA ASP A 172 -17.54 11.65 5.44
C ASP A 172 -18.26 10.61 4.55
N TRP A 173 -18.22 9.33 4.92
CA TRP A 173 -18.98 8.28 4.26
C TRP A 173 -20.49 8.48 4.39
N LYS A 174 -20.97 8.74 5.61
CA LYS A 174 -22.41 9.03 5.86
C LYS A 174 -22.88 10.23 5.05
N ALA A 175 -22.08 11.29 4.99
CA ALA A 175 -22.38 12.48 4.21
C ALA A 175 -22.47 12.17 2.71
N ALA A 176 -21.55 11.34 2.17
CA ALA A 176 -21.58 10.94 0.77
C ALA A 176 -22.84 10.10 0.43
N ILE A 177 -23.20 9.15 1.31
CA ILE A 177 -24.42 8.33 1.16
C ILE A 177 -25.66 9.23 1.19
N ALA A 178 -25.76 10.13 2.18
CA ALA A 178 -26.88 11.05 2.32
C ALA A 178 -27.02 12.03 1.13
N GLN A 179 -25.89 12.41 0.51
CA GLN A 179 -25.87 13.24 -0.69
C GLN A 179 -26.29 12.46 -1.96
N GLY A 180 -26.48 11.15 -1.88
CA GLY A 180 -26.83 10.31 -3.02
C GLY A 180 -25.75 10.29 -4.11
N VAL A 181 -24.46 10.16 -3.73
CA VAL A 181 -23.40 10.01 -4.72
C VAL A 181 -23.57 8.71 -5.49
N ASP A 182 -23.21 8.72 -6.76
CA ASP A 182 -23.44 7.57 -7.66
C ASP A 182 -22.29 6.55 -7.65
N VAL A 183 -21.08 6.94 -7.30
CA VAL A 183 -19.90 6.07 -7.17
C VAL A 183 -19.01 6.57 -6.06
N ILE A 184 -18.53 5.67 -5.20
CA ILE A 184 -17.50 5.97 -4.21
C ILE A 184 -16.23 5.20 -4.56
N VAL A 185 -15.10 5.92 -4.60
CA VAL A 185 -13.75 5.35 -4.61
C VAL A 185 -13.06 5.73 -3.31
N THR A 186 -12.30 4.80 -2.72
CA THR A 186 -11.62 5.03 -1.45
C THR A 186 -10.28 4.32 -1.37
N TYR A 187 -9.37 4.87 -0.56
CA TYR A 187 -8.23 4.16 0.00
C TYR A 187 -8.55 3.88 1.47
N PRO A 188 -8.83 2.62 1.83
CA PRO A 188 -9.45 2.31 3.12
C PRO A 188 -8.42 2.06 4.23
N ASP A 189 -7.73 3.11 4.70
CA ASP A 189 -6.64 3.00 5.68
C ASP A 189 -7.06 2.39 7.02
N PHE A 190 -8.32 2.55 7.42
CA PHE A 190 -8.86 1.92 8.62
C PHE A 190 -9.30 0.46 8.42
N GLY A 191 -9.07 -0.11 7.24
CA GLY A 191 -9.31 -1.54 6.99
C GLY A 191 -10.74 -1.98 7.23
N ASP A 192 -10.90 -3.14 7.84
CA ASP A 192 -12.19 -3.78 8.08
C ASP A 192 -13.12 -2.99 9.03
N ALA A 193 -12.59 -2.03 9.80
CA ALA A 193 -13.40 -1.14 10.61
C ALA A 193 -14.36 -0.27 9.76
N MET A 194 -14.07 -0.10 8.47
CA MET A 194 -14.93 0.65 7.54
C MET A 194 -16.02 -0.20 6.87
N ILE A 195 -16.03 -1.52 7.07
CA ILE A 195 -17.04 -2.42 6.45
C ILE A 195 -18.47 -1.97 6.70
N PRO A 196 -18.87 -1.59 7.93
CA PRO A 196 -20.26 -1.19 8.17
C PRO A 196 -20.74 -0.09 7.25
N VAL A 197 -19.97 0.98 7.07
CA VAL A 197 -20.37 2.12 6.24
C VAL A 197 -20.16 1.85 4.75
N MET A 198 -19.18 1.04 4.37
CA MET A 198 -19.00 0.61 2.99
C MET A 198 -20.17 -0.29 2.53
N LYS A 199 -20.60 -1.19 3.43
CA LYS A 199 -21.76 -2.05 3.16
C LYS A 199 -23.04 -1.23 3.08
N GLU A 200 -23.24 -0.25 3.94
CA GLU A 200 -24.40 0.67 3.88
C GLU A 200 -24.46 1.38 2.51
N ALA A 201 -23.34 1.90 2.02
CA ALA A 201 -23.29 2.50 0.68
C ALA A 201 -23.65 1.47 -0.41
N THR A 202 -23.12 0.24 -0.29
CA THR A 202 -23.40 -0.84 -1.25
C THR A 202 -24.87 -1.25 -1.23
N ASP A 203 -25.48 -1.36 -0.05
CA ASP A 203 -26.89 -1.70 0.14
C ASP A 203 -27.79 -0.56 -0.38
N ALA A 204 -27.34 0.69 -0.34
CA ALA A 204 -28.00 1.83 -0.97
C ALA A 204 -27.85 1.85 -2.52
N GLY A 205 -27.19 0.85 -3.09
CA GLY A 205 -26.98 0.74 -4.54
C GLY A 205 -25.81 1.56 -5.09
N ILE A 206 -24.96 2.14 -4.22
CA ILE A 206 -23.80 2.91 -4.60
C ILE A 206 -22.61 1.96 -4.84
N PRO A 207 -22.06 1.84 -6.06
CA PRO A 207 -20.85 1.09 -6.30
C PRO A 207 -19.66 1.65 -5.52
N VAL A 208 -19.06 0.83 -4.65
CA VAL A 208 -17.88 1.17 -3.87
C VAL A 208 -16.67 0.42 -4.41
N ALA A 209 -15.63 1.11 -4.81
CA ALA A 209 -14.38 0.51 -5.27
C ALA A 209 -13.19 1.02 -4.44
N THR A 210 -12.32 0.11 -4.00
CA THR A 210 -11.05 0.48 -3.37
C THR A 210 -9.91 0.39 -4.39
N TYR A 211 -8.87 1.23 -4.25
CA TYR A 211 -7.67 1.13 -5.08
C TYR A 211 -6.43 0.73 -4.27
N ALA A 212 -6.66 0.08 -3.14
CA ALA A 212 -5.63 -0.52 -2.30
C ALA A 212 -6.01 -1.96 -1.98
N TRP A 213 -5.08 -2.87 -2.20
CA TRP A 213 -5.28 -4.29 -1.98
C TRP A 213 -5.03 -4.69 -0.53
N GLY A 214 -5.84 -5.61 -0.02
CA GLY A 214 -5.63 -6.23 1.28
C GLY A 214 -6.10 -5.42 2.49
N TYR A 215 -6.63 -4.23 2.28
CA TYR A 215 -7.09 -3.35 3.37
C TYR A 215 -8.46 -3.73 3.93
N VAL A 216 -9.38 -4.18 3.08
CA VAL A 216 -10.75 -4.55 3.49
C VAL A 216 -11.09 -5.94 2.98
N SER A 217 -11.67 -6.73 3.85
CA SER A 217 -12.07 -8.12 3.58
C SER A 217 -13.27 -8.20 2.63
N ASP A 218 -13.37 -9.34 1.96
CA ASP A 218 -14.52 -9.78 1.17
C ASP A 218 -14.99 -8.78 0.09
N PRO A 219 -14.11 -8.39 -0.86
CA PRO A 219 -14.56 -7.67 -2.05
C PRO A 219 -15.60 -8.49 -2.84
N GLY A 220 -16.59 -7.84 -3.38
CA GLY A 220 -17.76 -8.45 -4.02
C GLY A 220 -18.91 -8.78 -3.06
N LYS A 221 -18.66 -8.71 -1.75
CA LYS A 221 -19.67 -8.90 -0.70
C LYS A 221 -19.89 -7.62 0.11
N ASN A 222 -18.83 -7.07 0.67
CA ASN A 222 -18.91 -5.84 1.49
C ASN A 222 -18.82 -4.56 0.65
N TYR A 223 -18.23 -4.66 -0.52
CA TYR A 223 -18.08 -3.59 -1.51
C TYR A 223 -17.84 -4.20 -2.90
N LEU A 224 -17.92 -3.39 -3.94
CA LEU A 224 -17.92 -3.87 -5.33
C LEU A 224 -16.62 -4.58 -5.72
N THR A 225 -15.48 -3.94 -5.55
CA THR A 225 -14.20 -4.45 -6.07
C THR A 225 -13.00 -3.77 -5.42
N VAL A 226 -11.89 -4.48 -5.37
CA VAL A 226 -10.56 -3.93 -5.07
C VAL A 226 -9.71 -3.88 -6.33
N VAL A 227 -8.97 -2.79 -6.51
CA VAL A 227 -8.03 -2.58 -7.62
C VAL A 227 -6.62 -2.40 -7.04
N GLY A 228 -5.66 -3.19 -7.47
CA GLY A 228 -4.27 -3.05 -7.00
C GLY A 228 -3.41 -4.28 -7.20
N GLU A 229 -2.20 -4.22 -6.69
CA GLU A 229 -1.29 -5.36 -6.60
C GLU A 229 -1.64 -6.22 -5.38
N ASP A 230 -1.50 -7.52 -5.51
CA ASP A 230 -1.64 -8.44 -4.37
C ASP A 230 -0.45 -8.28 -3.41
N THR A 231 -0.73 -7.77 -2.21
CA THR A 231 0.30 -7.51 -1.19
C THR A 231 1.03 -8.78 -0.76
N CYS A 232 0.36 -9.92 -0.79
CA CYS A 232 1.01 -11.20 -0.50
C CYS A 232 2.01 -11.59 -1.58
N VAL A 233 1.71 -11.32 -2.86
CA VAL A 233 2.67 -11.50 -3.95
C VAL A 233 3.85 -10.55 -3.80
N THR A 234 3.60 -9.30 -3.36
CA THR A 234 4.67 -8.34 -3.01
C THR A 234 5.60 -8.90 -1.95
N GLY A 235 5.06 -9.37 -0.82
CA GLY A 235 5.86 -9.95 0.27
C GLY A 235 6.67 -11.17 -0.18
N LYS A 236 6.07 -12.09 -0.93
CA LYS A 236 6.79 -13.24 -1.51
C LYS A 236 7.89 -12.81 -2.49
N THR A 237 7.67 -11.73 -3.24
CA THR A 237 8.67 -11.15 -4.14
C THR A 237 9.84 -10.56 -3.34
N TYR A 238 9.57 -9.90 -2.23
CA TYR A 238 10.61 -9.40 -1.33
C TYR A 238 11.41 -10.54 -0.71
N ALA A 239 10.74 -11.59 -0.20
CA ALA A 239 11.42 -12.78 0.29
C ALA A 239 12.31 -13.44 -0.79
N TYR A 240 11.83 -13.50 -2.03
CA TYR A 240 12.64 -14.00 -3.15
C TYR A 240 13.95 -13.20 -3.30
N VAL A 241 13.87 -11.88 -3.25
CA VAL A 241 15.06 -11.01 -3.33
C VAL A 241 15.98 -11.24 -2.14
N MET A 242 15.47 -11.16 -0.92
CA MET A 242 16.25 -11.36 0.30
C MET A 242 16.94 -12.74 0.33
N ASN A 243 16.23 -13.78 -0.05
CA ASN A 243 16.77 -15.15 -0.14
C ASN A 243 17.91 -15.29 -1.14
N ASN A 244 17.93 -14.51 -2.21
CA ASN A 244 18.95 -14.61 -3.25
C ASN A 244 20.11 -13.62 -3.05
N GLN A 245 19.86 -12.46 -2.49
CA GLN A 245 20.85 -11.39 -2.33
C GLN A 245 21.47 -11.37 -0.93
N VAL A 246 20.65 -11.41 0.12
CA VAL A 246 21.13 -11.47 1.51
C VAL A 246 21.65 -12.87 1.86
N LYS A 247 20.92 -13.91 1.45
CA LYS A 247 21.20 -15.34 1.65
C LYS A 247 21.21 -15.77 3.12
N SER A 248 21.84 -15.02 4.01
CA SER A 248 21.91 -15.27 5.45
C SER A 248 22.21 -13.99 6.23
N GLY A 249 21.70 -13.92 7.46
CA GLY A 249 21.93 -12.79 8.39
C GLY A 249 20.68 -11.98 8.66
N LYS A 250 20.86 -10.77 9.15
CA LYS A 250 19.78 -9.92 9.70
C LYS A 250 19.18 -9.00 8.67
N ILE A 251 17.86 -8.90 8.69
CA ILE A 251 17.09 -7.90 7.94
C ILE A 251 16.06 -7.26 8.85
N ALA A 252 15.49 -6.15 8.44
CA ALA A 252 14.36 -5.52 9.14
C ALA A 252 13.24 -5.13 8.17
N PHE A 253 12.03 -5.10 8.69
CA PHE A 253 10.84 -4.61 8.02
C PHE A 253 10.48 -3.24 8.56
N LEU A 254 10.20 -2.31 7.66
CA LEU A 254 9.64 -1.01 7.99
C LEU A 254 8.24 -0.93 7.42
N GLY A 255 7.33 -0.31 8.15
CA GLY A 255 5.95 -0.17 7.72
C GLY A 255 5.46 1.27 7.78
N GLY A 256 4.20 1.48 7.40
CA GLY A 256 3.49 2.74 7.58
C GLY A 256 3.19 3.02 9.05
N PHE A 257 1.96 3.35 9.38
CA PHE A 257 1.53 3.46 10.77
C PHE A 257 1.21 2.07 11.37
N ALA A 258 1.23 1.99 12.71
CA ALA A 258 0.95 0.74 13.40
C ALA A 258 -0.44 0.19 13.04
N GLY A 259 -0.52 -1.10 12.72
CA GLY A 259 -1.76 -1.75 12.29
C GLY A 259 -2.16 -1.46 10.84
N ASN A 260 -1.29 -0.83 10.06
CA ASN A 260 -1.60 -0.55 8.66
C ASN A 260 -1.75 -1.83 7.83
N PRO A 261 -2.91 -2.06 7.18
CA PRO A 261 -3.17 -3.30 6.45
C PRO A 261 -2.23 -3.55 5.26
N LEU A 262 -1.69 -2.51 4.62
CA LEU A 262 -0.71 -2.66 3.56
C LEU A 262 0.57 -3.30 4.10
N SER A 263 1.13 -2.69 5.16
CA SER A 263 2.37 -3.16 5.78
C SER A 263 2.21 -4.58 6.31
N GLU A 264 1.14 -4.84 7.05
CA GLU A 264 0.87 -6.19 7.58
C GLU A 264 0.66 -7.21 6.47
N GLY A 265 0.01 -6.83 5.38
CA GLY A 265 -0.31 -7.71 4.26
C GLY A 265 0.93 -8.28 3.57
N TRP A 266 1.94 -7.45 3.27
CA TRP A 266 3.16 -7.95 2.65
C TRP A 266 4.11 -8.60 3.67
N GLN A 267 4.23 -8.04 4.89
CA GLN A 267 5.09 -8.59 5.95
C GLN A 267 4.66 -10.00 6.36
N LYS A 268 3.34 -10.22 6.48
CA LYS A 268 2.75 -11.54 6.77
C LYS A 268 3.12 -12.60 5.75
N CYS A 269 3.31 -12.22 4.50
CA CYS A 269 3.65 -13.12 3.41
C CYS A 269 5.16 -13.21 3.14
N GLU A 270 5.94 -12.18 3.48
CA GLU A 270 7.39 -12.18 3.36
C GLU A 270 8.03 -13.06 4.43
N ALA A 271 7.72 -12.82 5.69
CA ALA A 271 8.38 -13.49 6.81
C ALA A 271 8.40 -15.03 6.71
N PRO A 272 7.29 -15.74 6.43
CA PRO A 272 7.31 -17.19 6.31
C PRO A 272 7.97 -17.72 5.02
N ALA A 273 8.20 -16.85 4.03
CA ALA A 273 8.85 -17.19 2.76
C ALA A 273 10.38 -16.98 2.78
N LEU A 274 10.91 -16.38 3.84
CA LEU A 274 12.35 -16.26 4.05
C LEU A 274 12.98 -17.60 4.40
N ARG A 275 14.24 -17.77 4.01
CA ARG A 275 15.09 -18.90 4.46
C ARG A 275 15.31 -18.82 5.97
N SER A 276 15.46 -19.96 6.61
CA SER A 276 15.76 -20.05 8.05
C SER A 276 17.09 -19.38 8.45
N SER A 277 17.98 -19.12 7.48
CA SER A 277 19.25 -18.42 7.67
C SER A 277 19.11 -16.89 7.67
N ILE A 278 17.91 -16.35 7.47
CA ILE A 278 17.63 -14.91 7.48
C ILE A 278 16.74 -14.59 8.69
N ASP A 279 17.24 -13.71 9.55
CA ASP A 279 16.55 -13.28 10.77
C ASP A 279 15.90 -11.91 10.55
N VAL A 280 14.60 -11.82 10.80
CA VAL A 280 13.89 -10.53 10.86
C VAL A 280 14.03 -9.97 12.27
N VAL A 281 15.01 -9.05 12.46
CA VAL A 281 15.36 -8.52 13.79
C VAL A 281 14.49 -7.36 14.27
N ALA A 282 13.70 -6.77 13.38
CA ALA A 282 12.77 -5.69 13.71
C ALA A 282 11.63 -5.61 12.69
N LYS A 283 10.46 -5.16 13.18
CA LYS A 283 9.29 -4.76 12.40
C LYS A 283 8.75 -3.48 13.01
N GLU A 284 9.00 -2.36 12.35
CA GLU A 284 8.75 -1.05 12.96
C GLU A 284 7.91 -0.14 12.08
N PRO A 285 6.91 0.55 12.65
CA PRO A 285 6.14 1.56 11.95
C PRO A 285 6.95 2.86 11.82
N THR A 286 6.82 3.51 10.67
CA THR A 286 7.52 4.76 10.36
C THR A 286 6.57 5.89 9.97
N ASN A 287 5.26 5.64 9.91
CA ASN A 287 4.23 6.59 9.49
C ASN A 287 4.46 7.17 8.09
N TRP A 288 5.28 6.53 7.26
CA TRP A 288 5.77 7.05 5.98
C TRP A 288 6.40 8.44 6.11
N ASP A 289 7.03 8.72 7.25
CA ASP A 289 7.71 9.98 7.55
C ASP A 289 9.24 9.77 7.50
N PRO A 290 9.98 10.50 6.64
CA PRO A 290 11.43 10.33 6.52
C PRO A 290 12.19 10.59 7.84
N SER A 291 11.73 11.52 8.68
CA SER A 291 12.36 11.81 9.98
C SER A 291 12.18 10.63 10.94
N LYS A 292 10.97 10.04 10.93
CA LYS A 292 10.70 8.84 11.71
C LYS A 292 11.48 7.63 11.19
N VAL A 293 11.60 7.48 9.86
CA VAL A 293 12.47 6.46 9.25
C VAL A 293 13.91 6.61 9.74
N GLN A 294 14.45 7.84 9.78
CA GLN A 294 15.80 8.09 10.29
C GLN A 294 15.96 7.61 11.74
N GLN A 295 15.04 7.97 12.63
CA GLN A 295 15.05 7.56 14.03
C GLN A 295 15.00 6.03 14.19
N VAL A 296 14.07 5.39 13.50
CA VAL A 296 13.87 3.94 13.56
C VAL A 296 15.08 3.20 13.01
N VAL A 297 15.57 3.59 11.84
CA VAL A 297 16.76 2.96 11.23
C VAL A 297 17.99 3.14 12.09
N ALA A 298 18.21 4.34 12.68
CA ALA A 298 19.33 4.58 13.60
C ALA A 298 19.25 3.68 14.84
N GLY A 299 18.06 3.52 15.43
CA GLY A 299 17.85 2.63 16.58
C GLY A 299 18.10 1.15 16.26
N ILE A 300 17.68 0.69 15.08
CA ILE A 300 17.93 -0.67 14.62
C ILE A 300 19.41 -0.89 14.34
N LEU A 301 20.09 0.05 13.66
CA LEU A 301 21.53 -0.01 13.36
C LEU A 301 22.39 -0.04 14.61
N ALA A 302 21.99 0.67 15.67
CA ALA A 302 22.71 0.66 16.95
C ALA A 302 22.70 -0.72 17.61
N LYS A 303 21.56 -1.43 17.51
CA LYS A 303 21.37 -2.78 18.06
C LYS A 303 21.88 -3.88 17.12
N ASN A 304 21.83 -3.65 15.83
CA ASN A 304 22.18 -4.61 14.79
C ASN A 304 23.10 -3.97 13.74
N PRO A 305 24.39 -3.73 14.10
CA PRO A 305 25.31 -3.04 13.21
C PRO A 305 25.69 -3.82 11.96
N ASP A 306 25.35 -5.10 11.91
CA ASP A 306 25.58 -6.07 10.83
C ASP A 306 24.35 -6.33 9.96
N ILE A 307 23.31 -5.48 10.04
CA ILE A 307 22.11 -5.63 9.24
C ILE A 307 22.41 -5.58 7.74
N LYS A 308 21.83 -6.48 6.97
CA LYS A 308 22.15 -6.68 5.55
C LYS A 308 21.02 -6.27 4.60
N GLY A 309 19.79 -6.18 5.10
CA GLY A 309 18.65 -5.89 4.24
C GLY A 309 17.50 -5.18 4.94
N TRP A 310 16.70 -4.47 4.15
CA TRP A 310 15.50 -3.77 4.57
C TRP A 310 14.38 -3.99 3.58
N SER A 311 13.21 -4.37 4.08
CA SER A 311 11.98 -4.40 3.31
C SER A 311 11.06 -3.27 3.75
N TYR A 312 10.59 -2.48 2.79
CA TYR A 312 9.76 -1.31 3.07
C TYR A 312 8.88 -0.94 1.89
N GLU A 313 7.70 -0.39 2.15
CA GLU A 313 6.79 0.08 1.09
C GLU A 313 6.95 1.55 0.70
N TYR A 314 7.89 2.31 1.30
CA TYR A 314 8.10 3.73 1.01
C TYR A 314 9.56 4.03 0.70
N GLY A 315 9.87 4.09 -0.58
CA GLY A 315 11.25 4.24 -1.04
C GLY A 315 11.87 5.58 -0.71
N LEU A 316 11.16 6.69 -0.90
CA LEU A 316 11.67 8.03 -0.59
C LEU A 316 12.01 8.16 0.90
N GLY A 317 11.20 7.59 1.80
CA GLY A 317 11.51 7.54 3.23
C GLY A 317 12.85 6.85 3.50
N MET A 318 13.13 5.73 2.83
CA MET A 318 14.41 5.03 2.94
C MET A 318 15.56 5.83 2.30
N ALA A 319 15.29 6.49 1.18
CA ALA A 319 16.27 7.31 0.49
C ALA A 319 16.72 8.53 1.33
N GLN A 320 15.80 9.18 1.99
CA GLN A 320 16.06 10.34 2.83
C GLN A 320 16.43 9.92 4.26
N GLY A 321 15.51 9.32 5.00
CA GLY A 321 15.67 8.96 6.40
C GLY A 321 16.66 7.83 6.63
N GLY A 322 16.52 6.73 5.89
CA GLY A 322 17.43 5.58 6.00
C GLY A 322 18.88 5.96 5.68
N TYR A 323 19.08 6.66 4.57
CA TYR A 323 20.43 7.14 4.19
C TYR A 323 21.02 8.11 5.22
N ALA A 324 20.21 9.03 5.75
CA ALA A 324 20.66 9.95 6.81
C ALA A 324 21.09 9.19 8.07
N ALA A 325 20.38 8.14 8.48
CA ALA A 325 20.74 7.30 9.61
C ALA A 325 22.09 6.60 9.41
N TYR A 326 22.30 5.99 8.23
CA TYR A 326 23.59 5.36 7.89
C TYR A 326 24.74 6.38 7.89
N LYS A 327 24.51 7.57 7.33
CA LYS A 327 25.51 8.65 7.31
C LYS A 327 25.88 9.11 8.73
N ALA A 328 24.86 9.31 9.58
CA ALA A 328 25.07 9.70 10.99
C ALA A 328 25.83 8.62 11.78
N ALA A 329 25.59 7.33 11.48
CA ALA A 329 26.30 6.21 12.08
C ALA A 329 27.73 5.99 11.53
N GLY A 330 28.19 6.80 10.57
CA GLY A 330 29.47 6.61 9.88
C GLY A 330 29.56 5.30 9.08
N LYS A 331 28.40 4.72 8.72
CA LYS A 331 28.32 3.43 8.02
C LYS A 331 28.07 3.62 6.52
N PRO A 332 28.66 2.76 5.68
CA PRO A 332 28.32 2.76 4.26
C PRO A 332 26.88 2.24 4.07
N PHE A 333 26.12 2.90 3.22
CA PHE A 333 24.77 2.46 2.86
C PHE A 333 24.85 1.32 1.83
N ASN A 334 25.46 0.21 2.25
CA ASN A 334 25.69 -1.00 1.47
C ASN A 334 24.76 -2.09 2.01
N THR A 335 23.54 -2.12 1.53
CA THR A 335 22.49 -3.03 2.03
C THR A 335 21.58 -3.42 0.88
N VAL A 336 20.87 -4.52 1.03
CA VAL A 336 19.82 -4.93 0.09
C VAL A 336 18.53 -4.23 0.49
N LEU A 337 17.89 -3.55 -0.46
CA LEU A 337 16.60 -2.89 -0.27
C LEU A 337 15.54 -3.58 -1.13
N THR A 338 14.43 -3.96 -0.51
CA THR A 338 13.20 -4.29 -1.23
C THR A 338 12.15 -3.24 -0.91
N LEU A 339 11.65 -2.56 -1.93
CA LEU A 339 10.83 -1.37 -1.78
C LEU A 339 9.56 -1.46 -2.64
N ARG A 340 8.44 -0.94 -2.16
CA ARG A 340 7.27 -0.62 -2.97
C ARG A 340 7.26 0.88 -3.21
N THR A 341 7.97 1.29 -4.24
CA THR A 341 8.19 2.69 -4.57
C THR A 341 8.34 2.90 -6.06
N ASP A 342 7.98 4.08 -6.49
CA ASP A 342 8.27 4.63 -7.82
C ASP A 342 8.51 6.14 -7.74
N ASP A 343 8.96 6.60 -6.55
CA ASP A 343 9.20 8.01 -6.29
C ASP A 343 10.40 8.54 -7.10
N VAL A 344 10.22 9.71 -7.71
CA VAL A 344 11.27 10.42 -8.45
C VAL A 344 12.50 10.66 -7.58
N GLY A 345 12.28 11.08 -6.33
CA GLY A 345 13.36 11.38 -5.37
C GLY A 345 14.24 10.18 -5.07
N MET A 346 13.66 8.99 -4.98
CA MET A 346 14.44 7.75 -4.80
C MET A 346 15.38 7.51 -5.99
N GLY A 347 14.88 7.67 -7.21
CA GLY A 347 15.71 7.55 -8.41
C GLY A 347 16.83 8.59 -8.48
N CYS A 348 16.53 9.83 -8.11
CA CYS A 348 17.51 10.90 -8.10
C CYS A 348 18.61 10.69 -7.04
N LEU A 349 18.23 10.27 -5.83
CA LEU A 349 19.23 9.94 -4.80
C LEU A 349 20.09 8.74 -5.23
N PHE A 350 19.48 7.71 -5.80
CA PHE A 350 20.23 6.54 -6.25
C PHE A 350 21.27 6.90 -7.33
N ASN A 351 20.94 7.85 -8.23
CA ASN A 351 21.88 8.40 -9.19
C ASN A 351 23.05 9.16 -8.51
N GLN A 352 22.74 9.95 -7.46
CA GLN A 352 23.76 10.70 -6.72
C GLN A 352 24.72 9.79 -5.95
N LEU A 353 24.20 8.71 -5.36
CA LEU A 353 25.01 7.79 -4.58
C LEU A 353 26.02 7.01 -5.41
N ASN A 354 25.73 6.80 -6.68
CA ASN A 354 26.59 6.07 -7.66
C ASN A 354 27.37 4.89 -7.05
N ARG A 355 26.72 4.09 -6.19
CA ARG A 355 27.41 3.08 -5.40
C ARG A 355 27.14 1.68 -5.92
N PRO A 356 28.19 0.92 -6.29
CA PRO A 356 28.05 -0.43 -6.84
C PRO A 356 27.54 -1.47 -5.81
N LYS A 357 27.52 -1.14 -4.51
CA LYS A 357 27.14 -2.09 -3.44
C LYS A 357 25.75 -1.87 -2.86
N LEU A 358 25.05 -0.80 -3.22
CA LEU A 358 23.63 -0.64 -2.86
C LEU A 358 22.79 -1.41 -3.85
N GLU A 359 22.20 -2.51 -3.41
CA GLU A 359 21.29 -3.30 -4.23
C GLU A 359 19.86 -2.92 -3.91
N MET A 360 19.15 -2.38 -4.88
CA MET A 360 17.76 -1.99 -4.73
C MET A 360 16.86 -2.74 -5.71
N TYR A 361 15.84 -3.33 -5.14
CA TYR A 361 14.77 -4.02 -5.84
C TYR A 361 13.44 -3.39 -5.44
N TYR A 362 12.63 -3.04 -6.41
CA TYR A 362 11.40 -2.33 -6.11
C TYR A 362 10.24 -2.77 -7.00
N THR A 363 9.05 -2.55 -6.48
CA THR A 363 7.78 -2.64 -7.21
C THR A 363 7.14 -1.25 -7.26
N SER A 364 6.33 -0.98 -8.27
CA SER A 364 5.63 0.29 -8.34
C SER A 364 4.38 0.33 -7.46
N SER A 365 3.97 1.52 -7.07
CA SER A 365 2.77 1.78 -6.26
C SER A 365 1.66 2.51 -7.04
N PHE A 366 1.57 2.35 -8.30
CA PHE A 366 0.65 2.92 -9.30
C PHE A 366 -0.52 3.77 -8.77
N ASN A 367 -0.38 5.10 -8.76
CA ASN A 367 -1.50 6.02 -8.49
C ASN A 367 -2.68 5.82 -9.47
N SER A 368 -2.38 5.36 -10.68
CA SER A 368 -3.38 5.13 -11.74
C SER A 368 -4.40 4.02 -11.42
N HIS A 369 -4.19 3.22 -10.37
CA HIS A 369 -5.19 2.26 -9.89
C HIS A 369 -6.52 2.93 -9.57
N ILE A 370 -6.52 4.17 -9.07
CA ILE A 370 -7.75 4.92 -8.77
C ILE A 370 -8.58 5.22 -10.01
N ARG A 371 -7.93 5.39 -11.19
CA ARG A 371 -8.64 5.55 -12.47
C ARG A 371 -9.44 4.30 -12.83
N VAL A 372 -8.85 3.15 -12.57
CA VAL A 372 -9.49 1.85 -12.81
C VAL A 372 -10.62 1.60 -11.82
N ALA A 373 -10.42 1.97 -10.55
CA ALA A 373 -11.45 1.87 -9.51
C ALA A 373 -12.70 2.70 -9.88
N LEU A 374 -12.52 3.96 -10.28
CA LEU A 374 -13.63 4.79 -10.76
C LEU A 374 -14.28 4.17 -12.02
N THR A 375 -13.48 3.66 -12.94
CA THR A 375 -13.99 3.02 -14.15
C THR A 375 -14.85 1.80 -13.84
N ALA A 376 -14.45 0.97 -12.87
CA ALA A 376 -15.23 -0.17 -12.42
C ALA A 376 -16.58 0.25 -11.87
N GLY A 377 -16.65 1.29 -11.04
CA GLY A 377 -17.89 1.89 -10.55
C GLY A 377 -18.79 2.39 -11.67
N MET A 378 -18.23 3.18 -12.60
CA MET A 378 -18.95 3.70 -13.76
C MET A 378 -19.48 2.59 -14.70
N MET A 379 -18.74 1.50 -14.87
CA MET A 379 -19.18 0.34 -15.65
C MET A 379 -20.29 -0.43 -14.92
N LYS A 380 -20.21 -0.51 -13.58
CA LYS A 380 -21.27 -1.13 -12.76
C LYS A 380 -22.61 -0.39 -12.93
N LEU A 381 -22.61 0.93 -12.92
CA LEU A 381 -23.82 1.75 -13.16
C LEU A 381 -24.45 1.45 -14.54
N LYS A 382 -23.65 1.00 -15.50
CA LYS A 382 -24.13 0.58 -16.84
C LYS A 382 -24.47 -0.91 -16.93
N GLY A 383 -24.62 -1.59 -15.80
CA GLY A 383 -25.01 -2.99 -15.73
C GLY A 383 -23.88 -4.01 -15.96
N ALA A 384 -22.61 -3.56 -16.06
CA ALA A 384 -21.52 -4.50 -16.25
C ALA A 384 -21.29 -5.38 -15.01
N LYS A 385 -20.93 -6.64 -15.23
CA LYS A 385 -20.40 -7.53 -14.20
C LYS A 385 -18.98 -7.08 -13.86
N ILE A 386 -18.74 -6.74 -12.58
CA ILE A 386 -17.43 -6.34 -12.09
C ILE A 386 -16.87 -7.48 -11.23
N PRO A 387 -15.65 -7.97 -11.50
CA PRO A 387 -15.04 -8.99 -10.64
C PRO A 387 -14.69 -8.38 -9.28
N PRO A 388 -14.72 -9.19 -8.20
CA PRO A 388 -14.36 -8.71 -6.86
C PRO A 388 -12.93 -8.15 -6.76
N LYS A 389 -12.07 -8.60 -7.64
CA LYS A 389 -10.64 -8.25 -7.64
C LYS A 389 -10.18 -7.89 -9.05
N ILE A 390 -9.58 -6.73 -9.19
CA ILE A 390 -8.90 -6.27 -10.40
C ILE A 390 -7.42 -6.17 -10.08
N VAL A 391 -6.69 -7.24 -10.39
CA VAL A 391 -5.29 -7.39 -10.00
C VAL A 391 -4.37 -6.80 -11.05
N PHE A 392 -3.48 -5.92 -10.60
CA PHE A 392 -2.35 -5.47 -11.40
C PHE A 392 -1.16 -6.39 -11.20
N PRO A 393 -0.39 -6.68 -12.25
CA PRO A 393 0.84 -7.45 -12.12
C PRO A 393 1.87 -6.68 -11.31
N ILE A 394 2.62 -7.40 -10.47
CA ILE A 394 3.78 -6.86 -9.79
C ILE A 394 4.95 -6.90 -10.76
N GLU A 395 5.57 -5.75 -10.94
CA GLU A 395 6.78 -5.58 -11.72
C GLU A 395 7.95 -5.38 -10.75
N LEU A 396 8.80 -6.39 -10.63
CA LEU A 396 10.03 -6.27 -9.85
C LEU A 396 11.12 -5.70 -10.73
N GLN A 397 11.69 -4.58 -10.32
CA GLN A 397 12.78 -3.91 -10.98
C GLN A 397 14.01 -3.82 -10.09
N ASN A 398 15.16 -3.73 -10.69
CA ASN A 398 16.41 -3.59 -10.02
C ASN A 398 17.23 -2.47 -10.69
N GLN A 399 17.85 -1.62 -9.89
CA GLN A 399 18.77 -0.56 -10.31
C GLN A 399 18.27 0.42 -11.40
N ARG A 400 17.12 0.17 -12.01
CA ARG A 400 16.46 1.06 -12.97
C ARG A 400 15.73 2.21 -12.33
N VAL A 401 15.62 2.20 -11.01
CA VAL A 401 15.11 3.35 -10.27
C VAL A 401 15.83 4.64 -10.64
N ARG A 402 17.05 4.56 -11.14
CA ARG A 402 17.78 5.69 -11.72
C ARG A 402 17.00 6.42 -12.79
N ASP A 403 16.27 5.67 -13.59
CA ASP A 403 15.48 6.18 -14.70
C ASP A 403 14.20 6.90 -14.21
N SER A 404 13.80 6.72 -12.93
CA SER A 404 12.74 7.49 -12.32
C SER A 404 13.17 8.92 -11.95
N CYS A 405 14.46 9.25 -11.96
CA CYS A 405 14.94 10.60 -11.75
C CYS A 405 14.65 11.48 -12.96
N VAL A 406 13.50 12.12 -12.95
CA VAL A 406 13.05 13.01 -14.03
C VAL A 406 13.19 14.46 -13.60
N LYS A 407 14.01 15.22 -14.32
CA LYS A 407 14.24 16.64 -14.03
C LYS A 407 12.93 17.43 -14.10
N GLY A 408 12.67 18.21 -13.06
CA GLY A 408 11.51 19.09 -12.97
C GLY A 408 10.24 18.41 -12.47
N TYR A 409 10.33 17.15 -12.01
CA TYR A 409 9.25 16.51 -11.26
C TYR A 409 9.48 16.68 -9.75
N PRO A 410 8.41 16.78 -8.95
CA PRO A 410 8.52 16.73 -7.50
C PRO A 410 9.17 15.42 -7.05
N GLN A 411 9.99 15.48 -5.99
CA GLN A 411 10.72 14.31 -5.45
C GLN A 411 9.77 13.17 -5.04
N GLU A 412 8.62 13.53 -4.50
CA GLU A 412 7.59 12.62 -4.00
C GLU A 412 6.63 12.13 -5.12
N ALA A 413 6.81 12.63 -6.33
CA ALA A 413 5.95 12.23 -7.44
C ALA A 413 6.18 10.77 -7.82
N SER A 414 5.07 10.07 -8.08
CA SER A 414 5.11 8.70 -8.60
C SER A 414 5.54 8.70 -10.07
N ALA A 415 6.55 7.89 -10.39
CA ALA A 415 7.05 7.70 -11.74
C ALA A 415 6.03 7.04 -12.68
N THR A 416 5.01 6.41 -12.14
CA THR A 416 3.94 5.75 -12.90
C THR A 416 2.64 6.56 -12.98
N SER A 417 2.65 7.79 -12.48
CA SER A 417 1.51 8.70 -12.64
C SER A 417 1.23 9.01 -14.11
N LEU A 418 -0.04 9.14 -14.45
CA LEU A 418 -0.51 9.54 -15.77
C LEU A 418 -0.84 11.04 -15.87
N ILE A 419 -0.46 11.80 -14.85
CA ILE A 419 -0.59 13.27 -14.84
C ILE A 419 0.47 13.88 -15.75
N SER A 420 0.10 14.86 -16.57
CA SER A 420 1.06 15.56 -17.42
C SER A 420 2.10 16.32 -16.60
N LEU A 421 3.34 16.45 -17.13
CA LEU A 421 4.38 17.26 -16.47
C LEU A 421 3.92 18.71 -16.25
N SER A 422 3.19 19.28 -17.22
CA SER A 422 2.69 20.65 -17.14
C SER A 422 1.73 20.81 -15.96
N LEU A 423 0.88 19.83 -15.72
CA LEU A 423 -0.07 19.84 -14.62
C LEU A 423 0.61 19.59 -13.27
N LEU A 424 1.57 18.66 -13.21
CA LEU A 424 2.38 18.41 -12.01
C LEU A 424 3.12 19.67 -11.54
N LYS A 425 3.72 20.44 -12.46
CA LYS A 425 4.36 21.72 -12.15
C LYS A 425 3.39 22.76 -11.61
N LYS A 426 2.12 22.74 -12.04
CA LYS A 426 1.07 23.62 -11.52
C LYS A 426 0.53 23.18 -10.16
N MET A 427 0.55 21.87 -9.87
CA MET A 427 0.19 21.34 -8.56
C MET A 427 1.27 21.64 -7.52
N TYR A 428 2.52 21.55 -7.91
CA TYR A 428 3.70 21.71 -7.05
C TYR A 428 4.64 22.74 -7.68
N PRO A 429 4.36 24.03 -7.56
CA PRO A 429 5.25 25.08 -8.04
C PRO A 429 6.55 25.04 -7.23
N SER A 430 7.69 24.93 -7.94
CA SER A 430 9.05 24.95 -7.34
C SER A 430 9.43 26.34 -6.87
#